data_74544007dfc62190451af6220e06beed
#
_entry.id   74544007dfc62190451af6220e06beed
#
_cell.length_a   1.000
_cell.length_b   1.000
_cell.length_c   1.000
_cell.angle_alpha   90.00
_cell.angle_beta   90.00
_cell.angle_gamma   90.00
#
_symmetry.space_group_name_H-M   'P 1'
#
loop_
_entity.id
_entity.type
_entity.pdbx_description
1 polymer ?
#
loop_
_entity_poly.entity_id
_entity_poly.type
_entity_poly.pdbx_seq_one_letter_code
_entity_poly.pdbx_strand_id
1 'polypeptide(L)'
;MQTKIKSSESSVESESGLVVERRFTSAGQDPFESFEWIEMDVQIRNPDGSMADSLEGVKLPSGFSGVPGTVCAQKYLRKAGVPKYLRTVPEDDVPIWLQRSEPDHERLQTVDAAERMGGEIDGRQLFRRLAGTWTYWGWKYGYFASEADARAYFDEMCYLIASQRSAPNSPQWFNTGLHWAYGIEGPAQGHSYVDPDTGELGKSTNAYEHPQPHACFIQSVSDSLVGGTDSIMGLWNREALLFKYGSGTGSNFSNIRGKGEPLSGGGTSSGLLSFLKIGDRAAGAIKSGGTTRRAAKMVTLDMDHPDIEEYIDWKPSEEEKVSALVIGSTILQKHADSIMESIWSFDSDEGRFDQKTNSGLRKAMVKAIHDSVPQAHIKRIVDLAEQGWKGMESVSYTHLTLPTIYSV
;
A
#
# COMPACT_ATOMS: atom_id res chain seq x y z
N MET A 1 -5.47 57.93 46.86
CA MET A 1 -5.93 58.31 45.52
C MET A 1 -5.62 57.16 44.59
N GLN A 2 -6.55 56.20 44.41
CA GLN A 2 -6.36 55.08 43.51
C GLN A 2 -7.06 55.43 42.20
N THR A 3 -6.28 55.53 41.13
CA THR A 3 -6.79 55.78 39.80
C THR A 3 -7.18 54.43 39.17
N LYS A 4 -8.48 54.18 39.01
CA LYS A 4 -9.01 53.07 38.22
C LYS A 4 -8.77 53.35 36.76
N ILE A 5 -7.92 52.52 36.16
CA ILE A 5 -7.81 52.40 34.71
C ILE A 5 -8.99 51.54 34.25
N LYS A 6 -9.92 52.11 33.50
CA LYS A 6 -10.94 51.39 32.75
C LYS A 6 -10.24 50.80 31.51
N SER A 7 -10.07 49.49 31.46
CA SER A 7 -9.81 48.77 30.25
C SER A 7 -11.09 48.76 29.41
N SER A 8 -11.08 49.47 28.29
CA SER A 8 -12.07 49.26 27.24
C SER A 8 -11.69 47.99 26.50
N GLU A 9 -12.34 46.89 26.82
CA GLU A 9 -12.36 45.72 25.96
C GLU A 9 -13.17 46.09 24.70
N SER A 10 -12.49 46.50 23.66
CA SER A 10 -13.02 46.40 22.32
C SER A 10 -12.99 44.94 21.93
N SER A 11 -14.17 44.30 21.95
CA SER A 11 -14.40 43.03 21.27
C SER A 11 -14.12 43.24 19.77
N VAL A 12 -12.90 43.01 19.36
CA VAL A 12 -12.63 42.67 17.96
C VAL A 12 -13.19 41.26 17.82
N GLU A 13 -14.43 41.13 17.34
CA GLU A 13 -14.86 39.91 16.68
C GLU A 13 -13.88 39.69 15.51
N SER A 14 -12.87 38.89 15.73
CA SER A 14 -12.06 38.37 14.62
C SER A 14 -13.01 37.49 13.82
N GLU A 15 -13.34 37.90 12.62
CA GLU A 15 -13.80 36.97 11.58
C GLU A 15 -12.73 35.90 11.42
N SER A 16 -12.81 34.84 12.24
CA SER A 16 -11.82 33.79 12.29
C SER A 16 -12.22 32.71 11.32
N GLY A 17 -11.75 32.80 10.09
CA GLY A 17 -11.98 31.79 9.08
C GLY A 17 -11.13 32.04 7.84
N LEU A 18 -10.95 31.00 7.03
CA LEU A 18 -10.23 31.06 5.75
C LEU A 18 -11.14 31.70 4.69
N VAL A 19 -10.65 32.76 4.07
CA VAL A 19 -11.19 33.33 2.83
C VAL A 19 -10.51 32.65 1.66
N VAL A 20 -11.30 32.06 0.76
CA VAL A 20 -10.79 31.30 -0.39
C VAL A 20 -11.06 32.02 -1.70
N GLU A 21 -10.01 32.54 -2.30
CA GLU A 21 -10.09 33.14 -3.64
C GLU A 21 -10.12 32.05 -4.71
N ARG A 22 -11.08 32.17 -5.65
CA ARG A 22 -11.14 31.32 -6.83
C ARG A 22 -10.04 31.70 -7.83
N ARG A 23 -9.28 30.70 -8.31
CA ARG A 23 -8.21 30.87 -9.31
C ARG A 23 -8.46 30.13 -10.59
N PHE A 24 -9.09 28.97 -10.50
CA PHE A 24 -9.30 28.07 -11.63
C PHE A 24 -10.77 27.84 -11.92
N THR A 25 -11.65 28.16 -10.99
CA THR A 25 -13.09 27.93 -11.09
C THR A 25 -13.87 29.22 -10.99
N SER A 26 -15.12 29.20 -11.44
CA SER A 26 -16.06 30.31 -11.34
C SER A 26 -17.26 29.94 -10.47
N ALA A 27 -17.77 30.89 -9.70
CA ALA A 27 -18.95 30.65 -8.87
C ALA A 27 -20.16 30.26 -9.74
N GLY A 28 -20.88 29.20 -9.33
CA GLY A 28 -22.07 28.72 -10.02
C GLY A 28 -21.81 27.82 -11.25
N GLN A 29 -20.53 27.55 -11.58
CA GLN A 29 -20.16 26.60 -12.63
C GLN A 29 -19.68 25.27 -12.04
N ASP A 30 -19.96 24.16 -12.72
CA ASP A 30 -19.39 22.85 -12.32
C ASP A 30 -17.86 22.87 -12.55
N PRO A 31 -17.03 22.57 -11.54
CA PRO A 31 -15.58 22.61 -11.70
C PRO A 31 -15.03 21.62 -12.74
N PHE A 32 -15.87 20.71 -13.23
CA PHE A 32 -15.50 19.72 -14.23
C PHE A 32 -15.88 20.08 -15.66
N GLU A 33 -16.62 21.16 -15.89
CA GLU A 33 -17.04 21.61 -17.24
C GLU A 33 -15.87 21.96 -18.17
N SER A 34 -14.74 22.39 -17.59
CA SER A 34 -13.55 22.78 -18.37
C SER A 34 -12.72 21.60 -18.87
N PHE A 35 -13.07 20.37 -18.48
CA PHE A 35 -12.31 19.17 -18.85
C PHE A 35 -12.97 18.41 -19.99
N GLU A 36 -12.15 17.96 -20.92
CA GLU A 36 -12.52 16.92 -21.86
C GLU A 36 -12.47 15.56 -21.15
N TRP A 37 -13.54 14.77 -21.25
CA TRP A 37 -13.66 13.46 -20.59
C TRP A 37 -13.49 12.35 -21.62
N ILE A 38 -12.66 11.37 -21.28
CA ILE A 38 -12.48 10.15 -22.06
C ILE A 38 -13.10 8.96 -21.35
N GLU A 39 -13.54 7.98 -22.12
CA GLU A 39 -13.98 6.68 -21.64
C GLU A 39 -12.91 5.65 -22.02
N MET A 40 -12.54 4.81 -21.07
CA MET A 40 -11.48 3.82 -21.26
C MET A 40 -11.79 2.51 -20.55
N ASP A 41 -11.36 1.41 -21.18
CA ASP A 41 -11.40 0.09 -20.57
C ASP A 41 -10.04 -0.24 -19.96
N VAL A 42 -10.05 -0.74 -18.73
CA VAL A 42 -8.83 -1.04 -17.98
C VAL A 42 -8.79 -2.52 -17.63
N GLN A 43 -7.79 -3.23 -18.15
CA GLN A 43 -7.52 -4.62 -17.80
C GLN A 43 -6.59 -4.70 -16.60
N ILE A 44 -6.99 -5.47 -15.60
CA ILE A 44 -6.19 -5.76 -14.42
C ILE A 44 -5.60 -7.16 -14.59
N ARG A 45 -4.26 -7.26 -14.65
CA ARG A 45 -3.56 -8.52 -14.81
C ARG A 45 -2.82 -8.91 -13.54
N ASN A 46 -2.81 -10.21 -13.26
CA ASN A 46 -1.96 -10.80 -12.23
C ASN A 46 -0.48 -10.77 -12.67
N PRO A 47 0.47 -10.95 -11.73
CA PRO A 47 1.90 -11.03 -12.07
C PRO A 47 2.27 -12.14 -13.07
N ASP A 48 1.45 -13.19 -13.15
CA ASP A 48 1.60 -14.31 -14.11
C ASP A 48 1.04 -14.01 -15.51
N GLY A 49 0.49 -12.77 -15.71
CA GLY A 49 -0.10 -12.34 -16.97
C GLY A 49 -1.57 -12.73 -17.16
N SER A 50 -2.15 -13.55 -16.28
CA SER A 50 -3.58 -13.90 -16.33
C SER A 50 -4.46 -12.69 -16.03
N MET A 51 -5.67 -12.66 -16.58
CA MET A 51 -6.63 -11.58 -16.30
C MET A 51 -7.20 -11.74 -14.89
N ALA A 52 -7.01 -10.74 -14.04
CA ALA A 52 -7.57 -10.71 -12.69
C ALA A 52 -8.96 -10.06 -12.66
N ASP A 53 -9.15 -8.99 -13.44
CA ASP A 53 -10.38 -8.20 -13.49
C ASP A 53 -10.38 -7.27 -14.71
N SER A 54 -11.53 -6.75 -15.11
CA SER A 54 -11.67 -5.69 -16.10
C SER A 54 -12.65 -4.63 -15.61
N LEU A 55 -12.31 -3.37 -15.84
CA LEU A 55 -13.19 -2.24 -15.60
C LEU A 55 -13.50 -1.63 -16.95
N GLU A 56 -14.76 -1.65 -17.36
CA GLU A 56 -15.23 -1.11 -18.63
C GLU A 56 -15.89 0.25 -18.44
N GLY A 57 -15.74 1.12 -19.42
CA GLY A 57 -16.42 2.41 -19.46
C GLY A 57 -15.98 3.40 -18.38
N VAL A 58 -14.75 3.31 -17.88
CA VAL A 58 -14.23 4.23 -16.87
C VAL A 58 -14.06 5.62 -17.47
N LYS A 59 -14.70 6.63 -16.86
CA LYS A 59 -14.66 8.03 -17.32
C LYS A 59 -13.65 8.84 -16.50
N LEU A 60 -12.66 9.41 -17.18
CA LEU A 60 -11.63 10.25 -16.58
C LEU A 60 -11.36 11.48 -17.47
N PRO A 61 -10.78 12.58 -16.91
CA PRO A 61 -10.29 13.68 -17.75
C PRO A 61 -9.24 13.19 -18.75
N SER A 62 -9.19 13.79 -19.95
CA SER A 62 -8.25 13.40 -21.03
C SER A 62 -6.77 13.40 -20.60
N GLY A 63 -6.40 14.24 -19.64
CA GLY A 63 -5.07 14.25 -19.01
C GLY A 63 -4.70 12.96 -18.27
N PHE A 64 -5.68 12.10 -17.97
CA PHE A 64 -5.44 10.76 -17.39
C PHE A 64 -5.27 9.66 -18.45
N SER A 65 -5.15 9.99 -19.73
CA SER A 65 -4.92 8.98 -20.77
C SER A 65 -3.68 8.11 -20.50
N GLY A 66 -3.76 6.81 -20.83
CA GLY A 66 -2.65 5.87 -20.65
C GLY A 66 -2.39 5.45 -19.19
N VAL A 67 -1.12 5.48 -18.77
CA VAL A 67 -0.70 4.98 -17.45
C VAL A 67 -1.40 5.67 -16.26
N PRO A 68 -1.54 7.00 -16.22
CA PRO A 68 -2.24 7.67 -15.11
C PRO A 68 -3.67 7.18 -14.93
N GLY A 69 -4.42 7.01 -16.01
CA GLY A 69 -5.80 6.51 -15.97
C GLY A 69 -5.88 5.06 -15.53
N THR A 70 -4.98 4.22 -16.03
CA THR A 70 -4.87 2.82 -15.60
C THR A 70 -4.60 2.73 -14.10
N VAL A 71 -3.67 3.51 -13.56
CA VAL A 71 -3.36 3.54 -12.12
C VAL A 71 -4.56 4.06 -11.33
N CYS A 72 -5.20 5.15 -11.79
CA CYS A 72 -6.37 5.72 -11.13
C CYS A 72 -7.50 4.68 -11.03
N ALA A 73 -7.85 4.04 -12.14
CA ALA A 73 -8.91 3.04 -12.20
C ALA A 73 -8.59 1.79 -11.36
N GLN A 74 -7.36 1.27 -11.44
CA GLN A 74 -6.96 0.07 -10.72
C GLN A 74 -6.83 0.27 -9.21
N LYS A 75 -6.34 1.43 -8.78
CA LYS A 75 -5.90 1.66 -7.39
C LYS A 75 -6.83 2.56 -6.58
N TYR A 76 -7.46 3.56 -7.20
CA TYR A 76 -8.10 4.65 -6.49
C TYR A 76 -9.63 4.68 -6.61
N LEU A 77 -10.21 4.24 -7.71
CA LEU A 77 -11.64 4.05 -7.79
C LEU A 77 -12.11 2.95 -6.83
N ARG A 78 -13.15 3.20 -6.07
CA ARG A 78 -13.74 2.20 -5.18
C ARG A 78 -14.40 1.10 -6.00
N LYS A 79 -14.00 -0.15 -5.81
CA LYS A 79 -14.42 -1.27 -6.67
C LYS A 79 -15.74 -1.89 -6.27
N ALA A 80 -16.15 -1.76 -5.01
CA ALA A 80 -17.36 -2.40 -4.51
C ALA A 80 -17.99 -1.63 -3.35
N GLY A 81 -19.27 -1.87 -3.12
CA GLY A 81 -20.00 -1.29 -2.00
C GLY A 81 -20.52 0.13 -2.22
N VAL A 82 -20.44 0.67 -3.44
CA VAL A 82 -21.03 1.96 -3.79
C VAL A 82 -22.51 1.74 -4.12
N PRO A 83 -23.45 2.34 -3.36
CA PRO A 83 -24.87 2.16 -3.59
C PRO A 83 -25.33 2.80 -4.89
N LYS A 84 -26.22 2.13 -5.63
CA LYS A 84 -26.83 2.64 -6.86
C LYS A 84 -27.71 3.88 -6.60
N TYR A 85 -28.37 3.91 -5.44
CA TYR A 85 -29.21 5.03 -5.00
C TYR A 85 -28.79 5.51 -3.63
N LEU A 86 -28.67 6.82 -3.50
CA LEU A 86 -28.28 7.53 -2.31
C LEU A 86 -29.39 8.49 -1.90
N ARG A 87 -29.49 8.74 -0.59
CA ARG A 87 -30.28 9.84 -0.02
C ARG A 87 -29.38 10.73 0.82
N THR A 88 -29.70 12.01 0.85
CA THR A 88 -29.01 12.97 1.72
C THR A 88 -29.45 12.76 3.16
N VAL A 89 -28.52 12.85 4.09
CA VAL A 89 -28.79 12.85 5.53
C VAL A 89 -28.86 14.30 6.00
N PRO A 90 -30.04 14.80 6.45
CA PRO A 90 -30.17 16.18 6.90
C PRO A 90 -29.29 16.44 8.14
N GLU A 91 -28.56 17.55 8.10
CA GLU A 91 -27.72 18.06 9.19
C GLU A 91 -27.97 19.57 9.29
N ASP A 92 -28.50 20.05 10.46
CA ASP A 92 -28.96 21.42 10.61
C ASP A 92 -27.86 22.48 10.49
N ASP A 93 -26.63 22.11 10.86
CA ASP A 93 -25.43 22.97 10.87
C ASP A 93 -24.57 22.86 9.60
N VAL A 94 -25.00 22.07 8.60
CA VAL A 94 -24.25 21.83 7.36
C VAL A 94 -25.08 22.30 6.16
N PRO A 95 -24.49 23.09 5.23
CA PRO A 95 -25.14 23.47 3.99
C PRO A 95 -25.66 22.26 3.21
N ILE A 96 -26.86 22.34 2.65
CA ILE A 96 -27.56 21.22 1.98
C ILE A 96 -26.65 20.53 0.94
N TRP A 97 -25.88 21.28 0.18
CA TRP A 97 -24.99 20.76 -0.86
C TRP A 97 -23.77 20.02 -0.31
N LEU A 98 -23.45 20.18 0.99
CA LEU A 98 -22.30 19.59 1.66
C LEU A 98 -22.69 18.46 2.62
N GLN A 99 -23.98 18.26 2.85
CA GLN A 99 -24.49 17.20 3.71
C GLN A 99 -24.07 15.82 3.18
N ARG A 100 -23.79 14.90 4.11
CA ARG A 100 -23.41 13.52 3.78
C ARG A 100 -24.54 12.75 3.13
N SER A 101 -24.21 11.65 2.47
CA SER A 101 -25.16 10.76 1.83
C SER A 101 -25.06 9.34 2.43
N GLU A 102 -26.16 8.61 2.37
CA GLU A 102 -26.23 7.21 2.77
C GLU A 102 -27.07 6.39 1.76
N PRO A 103 -27.01 5.03 1.81
CA PRO A 103 -27.82 4.19 0.94
C PRO A 103 -29.31 4.47 1.08
N ASP A 104 -30.00 4.72 -0.03
CA ASP A 104 -31.48 4.78 -0.05
C ASP A 104 -32.02 3.34 -0.10
N HIS A 105 -32.22 2.76 1.06
CA HIS A 105 -32.64 1.36 1.18
C HIS A 105 -34.00 1.08 0.53
N GLU A 106 -34.93 2.02 0.49
CA GLU A 106 -36.25 1.86 -0.13
C GLU A 106 -36.09 1.74 -1.67
N ARG A 107 -35.36 2.67 -2.28
CA ARG A 107 -35.09 2.63 -3.71
C ARG A 107 -34.20 1.45 -4.11
N LEU A 108 -33.26 1.05 -3.28
CA LEU A 108 -32.39 -0.11 -3.55
C LEU A 108 -33.17 -1.43 -3.58
N GLN A 109 -34.29 -1.54 -2.86
CA GLN A 109 -35.16 -2.72 -2.94
C GLN A 109 -35.92 -2.84 -4.26
N THR A 110 -36.03 -1.76 -5.05
CA THR A 110 -36.71 -1.77 -6.33
C THR A 110 -35.86 -2.33 -7.49
N VAL A 111 -34.58 -2.62 -7.24
CA VAL A 111 -33.67 -3.19 -8.24
C VAL A 111 -33.14 -4.56 -7.79
N ASP A 112 -32.66 -5.33 -8.74
CA ASP A 112 -32.10 -6.66 -8.46
C ASP A 112 -30.93 -6.58 -7.46
N ALA A 113 -30.82 -7.58 -6.60
CA ALA A 113 -29.81 -7.61 -5.55
C ALA A 113 -28.38 -7.45 -6.07
N ALA A 114 -28.09 -7.99 -7.25
CA ALA A 114 -26.78 -7.87 -7.91
C ALA A 114 -26.44 -6.45 -8.38
N GLU A 115 -27.47 -5.62 -8.61
CA GLU A 115 -27.30 -4.25 -9.11
C GLU A 115 -27.35 -3.18 -8.01
N ARG A 116 -27.64 -3.56 -6.77
CA ARG A 116 -27.81 -2.60 -5.66
C ARG A 116 -26.52 -1.89 -5.31
N MET A 117 -25.40 -2.61 -5.41
CA MET A 117 -24.07 -2.13 -5.06
C MET A 117 -23.12 -2.34 -6.23
N GLY A 118 -22.34 -1.34 -6.53
CA GLY A 118 -21.34 -1.35 -7.60
C GLY A 118 -20.01 -0.77 -7.16
N GLY A 119 -19.26 -0.27 -8.12
CA GLY A 119 -18.02 0.48 -7.94
C GLY A 119 -18.14 1.92 -8.45
N GLU A 120 -17.12 2.72 -8.21
CA GLU A 120 -16.90 3.99 -8.90
C GLU A 120 -16.41 3.71 -10.33
N ILE A 121 -17.02 4.34 -11.31
CA ILE A 121 -16.68 4.24 -12.74
C ILE A 121 -16.39 5.60 -13.37
N ASP A 122 -16.62 6.68 -12.63
CA ASP A 122 -16.45 8.05 -13.10
C ASP A 122 -15.52 8.81 -12.12
N GLY A 123 -14.45 9.42 -12.65
CA GLY A 123 -13.50 10.20 -11.86
C GLY A 123 -14.16 11.34 -11.07
N ARG A 124 -15.30 11.87 -11.54
CA ARG A 124 -16.05 12.87 -10.78
C ARG A 124 -16.54 12.35 -9.43
N GLN A 125 -16.88 11.07 -9.34
CA GLN A 125 -17.25 10.43 -8.07
C GLN A 125 -16.07 10.48 -7.09
N LEU A 126 -14.90 10.06 -7.55
CA LEU A 126 -13.66 10.05 -6.79
C LEU A 126 -13.24 11.46 -6.34
N PHE A 127 -13.20 12.42 -7.27
CA PHE A 127 -12.74 13.79 -6.97
C PHE A 127 -13.70 14.52 -6.04
N ARG A 128 -15.03 14.37 -6.27
CA ARG A 128 -16.05 14.98 -5.42
C ARG A 128 -16.06 14.41 -4.00
N ARG A 129 -15.88 13.10 -3.82
CA ARG A 129 -15.86 12.54 -2.47
C ARG A 129 -14.64 12.98 -1.66
N LEU A 130 -13.47 13.14 -2.30
CA LEU A 130 -12.28 13.67 -1.65
C LEU A 130 -12.47 15.14 -1.26
N ALA A 131 -12.71 15.99 -2.24
CA ALA A 131 -12.90 17.42 -2.03
C ALA A 131 -14.07 17.72 -1.08
N GLY A 132 -15.20 16.99 -1.23
CA GLY A 132 -16.37 17.15 -0.41
C GLY A 132 -16.11 16.79 1.06
N THR A 133 -15.43 15.70 1.31
CA THR A 133 -15.10 15.30 2.69
C THR A 133 -14.14 16.27 3.37
N TRP A 134 -13.11 16.75 2.66
CA TRP A 134 -12.22 17.76 3.23
C TRP A 134 -12.94 19.08 3.50
N THR A 135 -13.87 19.47 2.61
CA THR A 135 -14.71 20.65 2.83
C THR A 135 -15.66 20.44 3.99
N TYR A 136 -16.28 19.26 4.10
CA TYR A 136 -17.17 18.89 5.19
C TYR A 136 -16.45 18.94 6.56
N TRP A 137 -15.25 18.36 6.65
CA TRP A 137 -14.45 18.47 7.86
C TRP A 137 -14.06 19.92 8.16
N GLY A 138 -13.60 20.65 7.14
CA GLY A 138 -13.27 22.09 7.33
C GLY A 138 -14.47 22.91 7.79
N TRP A 139 -15.68 22.59 7.32
CA TRP A 139 -16.91 23.22 7.78
C TRP A 139 -17.22 22.88 9.24
N LYS A 140 -17.21 21.60 9.61
CA LYS A 140 -17.46 21.13 10.99
C LYS A 140 -16.45 21.68 12.00
N TYR A 141 -15.22 21.89 11.59
CA TYR A 141 -14.17 22.50 12.43
C TYR A 141 -14.09 24.03 12.33
N GLY A 142 -15.03 24.68 11.66
CA GLY A 142 -15.09 26.14 11.57
C GLY A 142 -13.92 26.79 10.82
N TYR A 143 -13.35 26.11 9.82
CA TYR A 143 -12.18 26.63 9.10
C TYR A 143 -12.52 27.71 8.08
N PHE A 144 -13.74 27.77 7.57
CA PHE A 144 -14.13 28.73 6.53
C PHE A 144 -14.80 29.97 7.12
N ALA A 145 -14.51 31.13 6.54
CA ALA A 145 -15.14 32.39 6.93
C ALA A 145 -16.62 32.44 6.52
N SER A 146 -17.00 31.76 5.43
CA SER A 146 -18.37 31.73 4.92
C SER A 146 -18.66 30.45 4.15
N GLU A 147 -19.96 30.21 3.87
CA GLU A 147 -20.39 29.13 2.96
C GLU A 147 -19.82 29.33 1.54
N ALA A 148 -19.69 30.57 1.09
CA ALA A 148 -19.11 30.88 -0.22
C ALA A 148 -17.62 30.49 -0.30
N ASP A 149 -16.87 30.63 0.80
CA ASP A 149 -15.47 30.21 0.90
C ASP A 149 -15.34 28.69 0.92
N ALA A 150 -16.22 28.00 1.66
CA ALA A 150 -16.29 26.55 1.65
C ALA A 150 -16.59 26.01 0.24
N ARG A 151 -17.53 26.65 -0.47
CA ARG A 151 -17.86 26.29 -1.84
C ARG A 151 -16.70 26.57 -2.81
N ALA A 152 -16.01 27.68 -2.65
CA ALA A 152 -14.82 27.99 -3.43
C ALA A 152 -13.74 26.95 -3.21
N TYR A 153 -13.46 26.57 -1.97
CA TYR A 153 -12.51 25.52 -1.65
C TYR A 153 -12.86 24.17 -2.30
N PHE A 154 -14.12 23.75 -2.20
CA PHE A 154 -14.59 22.52 -2.83
C PHE A 154 -14.36 22.52 -4.35
N ASP A 155 -14.79 23.57 -5.04
CA ASP A 155 -14.67 23.67 -6.49
C ASP A 155 -13.20 23.72 -6.93
N GLU A 156 -12.35 24.52 -6.27
CA GLU A 156 -10.91 24.61 -6.52
C GLU A 156 -10.21 23.27 -6.30
N MET A 157 -10.52 22.54 -5.21
CA MET A 157 -9.94 21.22 -4.95
C MET A 157 -10.37 20.19 -5.98
N CYS A 158 -11.64 20.18 -6.40
CA CYS A 158 -12.10 19.33 -7.50
C CYS A 158 -11.28 19.58 -8.77
N TYR A 159 -11.09 20.85 -9.14
CA TYR A 159 -10.30 21.23 -10.30
C TYR A 159 -8.83 20.82 -10.18
N LEU A 160 -8.19 21.10 -9.03
CA LEU A 160 -6.78 20.80 -8.81
C LEU A 160 -6.48 19.30 -8.93
N ILE A 161 -7.37 18.45 -8.39
CA ILE A 161 -7.21 16.99 -8.47
C ILE A 161 -7.47 16.52 -9.92
N ALA A 162 -8.56 16.96 -10.55
CA ALA A 162 -8.91 16.56 -11.91
C ALA A 162 -7.87 17.01 -12.95
N SER A 163 -7.21 18.15 -12.73
CA SER A 163 -6.14 18.65 -13.59
C SER A 163 -4.75 18.07 -13.27
N GLN A 164 -4.65 17.16 -12.27
CA GLN A 164 -3.39 16.58 -11.78
C GLN A 164 -2.39 17.64 -11.25
N ARG A 165 -2.85 18.82 -10.85
CA ARG A 165 -2.02 19.87 -10.24
C ARG A 165 -1.75 19.61 -8.77
N SER A 166 -2.65 18.83 -8.13
CA SER A 166 -2.51 18.37 -6.76
C SER A 166 -2.97 16.92 -6.65
N ALA A 167 -2.33 16.15 -5.80
CA ALA A 167 -2.72 14.78 -5.49
C ALA A 167 -2.48 14.50 -4.01
N PRO A 168 -3.47 13.96 -3.29
CA PRO A 168 -3.25 13.50 -1.94
C PRO A 168 -2.40 12.21 -1.93
N ASN A 169 -1.91 11.84 -0.76
CA ASN A 169 -1.26 10.55 -0.58
C ASN A 169 -2.24 9.37 -0.76
N SER A 170 -1.71 8.17 -1.02
CA SER A 170 -2.54 7.00 -1.36
C SER A 170 -3.62 6.62 -0.34
N PRO A 171 -3.43 6.65 0.99
CA PRO A 171 -4.49 6.38 1.96
C PRO A 171 -5.71 7.29 1.82
N GLN A 172 -5.51 8.55 1.48
CA GLN A 172 -6.59 9.48 1.19
C GLN A 172 -7.43 9.02 -0.02
N TRP A 173 -6.76 8.66 -1.12
CA TRP A 173 -7.43 8.14 -2.30
C TRP A 173 -8.31 6.91 -2.01
N PHE A 174 -7.84 6.00 -1.13
CA PHE A 174 -8.55 4.76 -0.85
C PHE A 174 -9.75 4.93 0.09
N ASN A 175 -9.59 5.75 1.14
CA ASN A 175 -10.46 5.71 2.31
C ASN A 175 -11.27 6.98 2.52
N THR A 176 -10.72 8.15 2.12
CA THR A 176 -11.38 9.43 2.38
C THR A 176 -12.65 9.59 1.57
N GLY A 177 -13.71 9.95 2.25
CA GLY A 177 -14.99 10.28 1.67
C GLY A 177 -15.93 9.11 1.41
N LEU A 178 -15.51 7.87 1.67
CA LEU A 178 -16.39 6.71 1.48
C LEU A 178 -17.61 6.73 2.40
N HIS A 179 -17.43 7.16 3.65
CA HIS A 179 -18.55 7.34 4.59
C HIS A 179 -19.40 8.57 4.22
N TRP A 180 -18.76 9.72 3.98
CA TRP A 180 -19.45 10.96 3.63
C TRP A 180 -20.28 10.86 2.35
N ALA A 181 -19.69 10.28 1.28
CA ALA A 181 -20.34 10.21 -0.02
C ALA A 181 -21.33 9.06 -0.18
N TYR A 182 -21.10 7.93 0.53
CA TYR A 182 -21.82 6.67 0.26
C TYR A 182 -22.39 6.00 1.52
N GLY A 183 -22.10 6.50 2.74
CA GLY A 183 -22.45 5.82 3.97
C GLY A 183 -21.72 4.48 4.16
N ILE A 184 -20.57 4.28 3.52
CA ILE A 184 -19.79 3.05 3.68
C ILE A 184 -19.13 3.04 5.05
N GLU A 185 -19.30 1.93 5.75
CA GLU A 185 -18.73 1.68 7.07
C GLU A 185 -17.71 0.54 7.04
N GLY A 186 -16.86 0.50 8.05
CA GLY A 186 -15.87 -0.55 8.23
C GLY A 186 -15.33 -0.64 9.66
N PRO A 187 -14.74 -1.79 10.03
CA PRO A 187 -14.20 -1.99 11.38
C PRO A 187 -13.16 -0.94 11.74
N ALA A 188 -13.19 -0.49 12.99
CA ALA A 188 -12.22 0.47 13.52
C ALA A 188 -10.77 -0.01 13.34
N GLN A 189 -9.88 0.91 13.01
CA GLN A 189 -8.44 0.65 12.85
C GLN A 189 -7.61 1.03 14.08
N GLY A 190 -8.29 1.45 15.18
CA GLY A 190 -7.64 1.75 16.46
C GLY A 190 -6.97 3.10 16.57
N HIS A 191 -7.08 3.97 15.56
CA HIS A 191 -6.59 5.35 15.61
C HIS A 191 -7.56 6.29 16.36
N SER A 192 -7.06 7.46 16.71
CA SER A 192 -7.83 8.49 17.41
C SER A 192 -8.10 9.67 16.48
N TYR A 193 -9.16 10.39 16.78
CA TYR A 193 -9.50 11.66 16.15
C TYR A 193 -9.89 12.70 17.24
N VAL A 194 -9.88 13.96 16.89
CA VAL A 194 -10.39 15.01 17.75
C VAL A 194 -11.85 15.27 17.34
N ASP A 195 -12.75 15.20 18.31
CA ASP A 195 -14.17 15.49 18.09
C ASP A 195 -14.36 16.99 17.82
N PRO A 196 -15.02 17.40 16.73
CA PRO A 196 -15.14 18.80 16.36
C PRO A 196 -16.04 19.60 17.31
N ASP A 197 -17.00 18.97 17.97
CA ASP A 197 -17.98 19.66 18.84
C ASP A 197 -17.46 19.83 20.28
N THR A 198 -16.72 18.83 20.76
CA THR A 198 -16.20 18.83 22.15
C THR A 198 -14.72 19.21 22.25
N GLY A 199 -13.94 19.06 21.17
CA GLY A 199 -12.49 19.23 21.16
C GLY A 199 -11.73 18.08 21.87
N GLU A 200 -12.42 17.03 22.30
CA GLU A 200 -11.83 15.92 23.02
C GLU A 200 -11.28 14.83 22.09
N LEU A 201 -10.30 14.07 22.60
CA LEU A 201 -9.70 12.96 21.86
C LEU A 201 -10.59 11.72 21.92
N GLY A 202 -11.24 11.40 20.80
CA GLY A 202 -12.03 10.20 20.61
C GLY A 202 -11.25 9.04 20.00
N LYS A 203 -11.79 7.83 20.17
CA LYS A 203 -11.35 6.63 19.41
C LYS A 203 -12.27 6.42 18.22
N SER A 204 -11.68 6.27 17.03
CA SER A 204 -12.48 5.92 15.86
C SER A 204 -13.15 4.57 16.03
N THR A 205 -14.45 4.53 15.77
CA THR A 205 -15.26 3.30 15.75
C THR A 205 -15.52 2.79 14.34
N ASN A 206 -15.27 3.65 13.33
CA ASN A 206 -15.51 3.36 11.93
C ASN A 206 -14.28 3.77 11.08
N ALA A 207 -13.76 2.84 10.26
CA ALA A 207 -12.57 3.06 9.45
C ALA A 207 -12.71 4.13 8.37
N TYR A 208 -13.96 4.45 7.96
CA TYR A 208 -14.22 5.36 6.85
C TYR A 208 -14.85 6.69 7.25
N GLU A 209 -15.44 6.79 8.44
CA GLU A 209 -15.93 8.04 9.01
C GLU A 209 -14.77 8.94 9.45
N HIS A 210 -13.85 8.37 10.22
CA HIS A 210 -12.59 9.00 10.63
C HIS A 210 -11.43 8.17 10.09
N PRO A 211 -11.14 8.23 8.78
CA PRO A 211 -10.08 7.39 8.20
C PRO A 211 -8.70 7.85 8.66
N GLN A 212 -7.76 6.90 8.75
CA GLN A 212 -6.35 7.21 8.91
C GLN A 212 -5.82 7.77 7.56
N PRO A 213 -5.44 9.06 7.49
CA PRO A 213 -5.13 9.71 6.21
C PRO A 213 -3.64 9.70 5.84
N HIS A 214 -2.74 9.27 6.75
CA HIS A 214 -1.31 9.40 6.58
C HIS A 214 -0.68 8.19 5.90
N ALA A 215 0.16 8.45 4.89
CA ALA A 215 0.86 7.41 4.15
C ALA A 215 2.04 6.83 4.91
N CYS A 216 2.76 7.67 5.67
CA CYS A 216 3.99 7.28 6.33
C CYS A 216 4.11 7.95 7.69
N PHE A 217 4.74 7.23 8.62
CA PHE A 217 5.02 7.70 9.97
C PHE A 217 6.51 7.65 10.26
N ILE A 218 7.05 8.74 10.77
CA ILE A 218 8.42 8.78 11.28
C ILE A 218 8.40 8.21 12.71
N GLN A 219 9.27 7.21 12.93
CA GLN A 219 9.39 6.50 14.19
C GLN A 219 10.79 6.69 14.77
N SER A 220 10.87 6.94 16.07
CA SER A 220 12.14 6.91 16.80
C SER A 220 12.51 5.47 17.22
N VAL A 221 13.80 5.24 17.34
CA VAL A 221 14.36 4.00 17.90
C VAL A 221 15.54 4.33 18.81
N SER A 222 15.59 3.67 19.96
CA SER A 222 16.70 3.76 20.92
C SER A 222 17.61 2.54 20.81
N ASP A 223 18.87 2.71 21.26
CA ASP A 223 19.86 1.62 21.30
C ASP A 223 19.60 0.66 22.48
N SER A 224 18.41 0.07 22.47
CA SER A 224 17.94 -0.92 23.42
C SER A 224 17.15 -2.01 22.70
N LEU A 225 17.44 -3.28 22.97
CA LEU A 225 16.74 -4.39 22.34
C LEU A 225 15.27 -4.44 22.78
N VAL A 226 15.04 -4.37 24.08
CA VAL A 226 13.72 -4.44 24.73
C VAL A 226 13.67 -3.41 25.87
N GLY A 227 12.51 -3.13 26.42
CA GLY A 227 12.39 -2.29 27.62
C GLY A 227 11.67 -0.96 27.41
N GLY A 228 11.01 -0.77 26.26
CA GLY A 228 10.21 0.42 26.00
C GLY A 228 9.59 0.40 24.62
N THR A 229 8.66 1.33 24.38
CA THR A 229 8.02 1.49 23.07
C THR A 229 9.01 1.92 21.99
N ASP A 230 10.05 2.66 22.36
CA ASP A 230 11.12 3.16 21.49
C ASP A 230 12.28 2.16 21.29
N SER A 231 12.27 1.00 21.98
CA SER A 231 13.25 -0.07 21.78
C SER A 231 13.16 -0.66 20.36
N ILE A 232 14.18 -1.39 19.94
CA ILE A 232 14.24 -2.06 18.62
C ILE A 232 13.03 -2.98 18.43
N MET A 233 12.70 -3.84 19.41
CA MET A 233 11.52 -4.71 19.32
C MET A 233 10.21 -3.93 19.45
N GLY A 234 10.18 -2.85 20.22
CA GLY A 234 9.05 -1.92 20.28
C GLY A 234 8.79 -1.26 18.93
N LEU A 235 9.85 -0.85 18.21
CA LEU A 235 9.72 -0.32 16.83
C LEU A 235 9.06 -1.34 15.90
N TRP A 236 9.51 -2.60 15.90
CA TRP A 236 8.92 -3.63 15.03
C TRP A 236 7.44 -3.87 15.33
N ASN A 237 7.03 -3.79 16.58
CA ASN A 237 5.63 -3.92 16.96
C ASN A 237 4.78 -2.74 16.45
N ARG A 238 5.27 -1.51 16.60
CA ARG A 238 4.58 -0.32 16.05
C ARG A 238 4.50 -0.37 14.52
N GLU A 239 5.59 -0.74 13.84
CA GLU A 239 5.62 -0.91 12.39
C GLU A 239 4.62 -1.96 11.91
N ALA A 240 4.49 -3.08 12.61
CA ALA A 240 3.54 -4.14 12.28
C ALA A 240 2.09 -3.62 12.27
N LEU A 241 1.72 -2.78 13.24
CA LEU A 241 0.41 -2.14 13.28
C LEU A 241 0.20 -1.19 12.11
N LEU A 242 1.19 -0.34 11.81
CA LEU A 242 1.11 0.62 10.70
C LEU A 242 1.04 -0.09 9.35
N PHE A 243 1.83 -1.13 9.14
CA PHE A 243 1.79 -1.94 7.92
C PHE A 243 0.46 -2.67 7.75
N LYS A 244 -0.12 -3.19 8.82
CA LYS A 244 -1.44 -3.83 8.80
C LYS A 244 -2.51 -2.91 8.25
N TYR A 245 -2.42 -1.62 8.54
CA TYR A 245 -3.39 -0.61 8.09
C TYR A 245 -2.97 0.15 6.82
N GLY A 246 -1.91 -0.31 6.13
CA GLY A 246 -1.52 0.20 4.82
C GLY A 246 -0.66 1.46 4.84
N SER A 247 -0.10 1.84 6.00
CA SER A 247 0.85 2.94 6.11
C SER A 247 2.29 2.45 6.04
N GLY A 248 3.20 3.32 5.60
CA GLY A 248 4.65 3.10 5.64
C GLY A 248 5.28 3.70 6.89
N THR A 249 6.55 3.38 7.11
CA THR A 249 7.35 3.91 8.21
C THR A 249 8.70 4.44 7.74
N GLY A 250 9.27 5.37 8.50
CA GLY A 250 10.64 5.85 8.34
C GLY A 250 11.31 5.98 9.70
N SER A 251 12.53 5.50 9.83
CA SER A 251 13.31 5.59 11.07
C SER A 251 14.77 5.86 10.80
N ASN A 252 15.37 6.72 11.62
CA ASN A 252 16.80 6.93 11.66
C ASN A 252 17.41 5.95 12.68
N PHE A 253 18.37 5.14 12.22
CA PHE A 253 19.04 4.11 13.03
C PHE A 253 20.44 4.51 13.48
N SER A 254 20.86 5.75 13.27
CA SER A 254 22.21 6.22 13.58
C SER A 254 22.59 6.12 15.06
N ASN A 255 21.58 6.09 15.94
CA ASN A 255 21.79 5.91 17.37
C ASN A 255 22.02 4.44 17.82
N ILE A 256 21.82 3.47 16.91
CA ILE A 256 22.06 2.06 17.23
C ILE A 256 23.54 1.78 17.09
N ARG A 257 24.15 1.16 18.11
CA ARG A 257 25.58 0.83 18.12
C ARG A 257 25.98 -0.08 16.96
N GLY A 258 27.18 0.14 16.46
CA GLY A 258 27.77 -0.66 15.38
C GLY A 258 28.22 -2.04 15.80
N LYS A 259 28.65 -2.82 14.82
CA LYS A 259 29.15 -4.18 14.99
C LYS A 259 30.47 -4.17 15.79
N GLY A 260 30.55 -5.04 16.78
CA GLY A 260 31.75 -5.17 17.62
C GLY A 260 31.81 -4.21 18.80
N GLU A 261 30.91 -3.22 18.90
CA GLU A 261 30.86 -2.32 20.06
C GLU A 261 30.43 -3.08 21.33
N PRO A 262 30.94 -2.68 22.51
CA PRO A 262 30.68 -3.42 23.76
C PRO A 262 29.24 -3.30 24.22
N LEU A 263 28.71 -4.39 24.80
CA LEU A 263 27.41 -4.44 25.45
C LEU A 263 27.56 -4.23 26.95
N SER A 264 26.57 -3.60 27.59
CA SER A 264 26.57 -3.35 29.05
C SER A 264 26.62 -4.62 29.90
N GLY A 265 26.09 -5.74 29.41
CA GLY A 265 26.11 -7.06 30.06
C GLY A 265 27.32 -7.92 29.71
N GLY A 266 28.32 -7.39 29.00
CA GLY A 266 29.47 -8.13 28.45
C GLY A 266 29.17 -8.69 27.05
N GLY A 267 30.24 -8.90 26.26
CA GLY A 267 30.16 -9.28 24.87
C GLY A 267 30.09 -8.07 23.92
N THR A 268 29.82 -8.31 22.64
CA THR A 268 29.84 -7.30 21.58
C THR A 268 28.56 -7.31 20.76
N SER A 269 28.23 -6.14 20.18
CA SER A 269 27.09 -5.95 19.30
C SER A 269 27.24 -6.77 18.01
N SER A 270 26.15 -7.36 17.55
CA SER A 270 26.05 -8.02 16.23
C SER A 270 25.95 -7.03 15.06
N GLY A 271 25.84 -5.75 15.37
CA GLY A 271 25.72 -4.66 14.40
C GLY A 271 24.29 -4.35 13.96
N LEU A 272 24.13 -3.16 13.39
CA LEU A 272 22.86 -2.63 12.93
C LEU A 272 22.14 -3.54 11.94
N LEU A 273 22.87 -4.10 10.96
CA LEU A 273 22.26 -4.88 9.88
C LEU A 273 21.58 -6.16 10.38
N SER A 274 22.03 -6.72 11.50
CA SER A 274 21.38 -7.87 12.10
C SER A 274 19.94 -7.55 12.51
N PHE A 275 19.69 -6.37 13.04
CA PHE A 275 18.35 -5.90 13.42
C PHE A 275 17.53 -5.44 12.23
N LEU A 276 18.15 -4.76 11.25
CA LEU A 276 17.47 -4.34 10.02
C LEU A 276 16.93 -5.54 9.24
N LYS A 277 17.65 -6.66 9.19
CA LYS A 277 17.19 -7.91 8.55
C LYS A 277 15.93 -8.47 9.22
N ILE A 278 15.78 -8.36 10.54
CA ILE A 278 14.55 -8.76 11.24
C ILE A 278 13.37 -7.89 10.78
N GLY A 279 13.54 -6.57 10.79
CA GLY A 279 12.51 -5.62 10.36
C GLY A 279 12.12 -5.78 8.89
N ASP A 280 13.09 -6.03 8.01
CA ASP A 280 12.86 -6.28 6.57
C ASP A 280 12.01 -7.54 6.34
N ARG A 281 12.32 -8.64 7.05
CA ARG A 281 11.53 -9.87 6.99
C ARG A 281 10.13 -9.71 7.56
N ALA A 282 10.00 -9.00 8.69
CA ALA A 282 8.71 -8.68 9.28
C ALA A 282 7.84 -7.86 8.30
N ALA A 283 8.39 -6.81 7.70
CA ALA A 283 7.69 -6.01 6.70
C ALA A 283 7.27 -6.84 5.48
N GLY A 284 8.12 -7.73 4.99
CA GLY A 284 7.81 -8.63 3.88
C GLY A 284 6.69 -9.64 4.18
N ALA A 285 6.56 -10.07 5.44
CA ALA A 285 5.54 -11.03 5.86
C ALA A 285 4.17 -10.39 6.10
N ILE A 286 4.13 -9.09 6.44
CA ILE A 286 2.89 -8.40 6.78
C ILE A 286 2.22 -7.91 5.49
N LYS A 287 1.03 -8.46 5.21
CA LYS A 287 0.16 -7.99 4.14
C LYS A 287 -0.91 -7.11 4.75
N SER A 288 -1.11 -5.91 4.19
CA SER A 288 -2.24 -5.07 4.61
C SER A 288 -3.55 -5.78 4.27
N GLY A 289 -4.41 -5.97 5.27
CA GLY A 289 -5.69 -6.68 5.11
C GLY A 289 -6.61 -5.97 4.12
N GLY A 290 -6.75 -6.52 2.91
CA GLY A 290 -7.69 -6.05 1.90
C GLY A 290 -7.28 -4.79 1.13
N THR A 291 -6.11 -4.23 1.36
CA THR A 291 -5.61 -3.07 0.61
C THR A 291 -4.55 -3.48 -0.41
N THR A 292 -4.44 -2.69 -1.45
CA THR A 292 -3.51 -2.90 -2.56
C THR A 292 -2.08 -2.44 -2.26
N ARG A 293 -1.81 -1.94 -1.05
CA ARG A 293 -0.52 -1.39 -0.67
C ARG A 293 0.31 -2.41 0.13
N ARG A 294 1.54 -2.63 -0.31
CA ARG A 294 2.55 -3.40 0.45
C ARG A 294 3.14 -2.53 1.58
N ALA A 295 3.67 -3.17 2.61
CA ALA A 295 4.47 -2.51 3.63
C ALA A 295 5.62 -1.75 2.96
N ALA A 296 5.85 -0.50 3.40
CA ALA A 296 6.95 0.33 2.93
C ALA A 296 7.74 0.83 4.14
N LYS A 297 9.05 0.58 4.12
CA LYS A 297 9.96 0.94 5.21
C LYS A 297 11.12 1.75 4.65
N MET A 298 11.32 2.96 5.19
CA MET A 298 12.50 3.76 4.97
C MET A 298 13.43 3.64 6.18
N VAL A 299 14.71 3.53 5.91
CA VAL A 299 15.79 3.52 6.91
C VAL A 299 16.80 4.57 6.52
N THR A 300 17.19 5.42 7.46
CA THR A 300 18.31 6.35 7.30
C THR A 300 19.42 5.98 8.26
N LEU A 301 20.65 6.24 7.84
CA LEU A 301 21.86 6.04 8.62
C LEU A 301 22.83 7.19 8.31
N ASP A 302 23.39 7.78 9.35
CA ASP A 302 24.36 8.86 9.20
C ASP A 302 25.68 8.33 8.61
N MET A 303 26.38 9.14 7.84
CA MET A 303 27.56 8.70 7.08
C MET A 303 28.79 8.37 7.97
N ASP A 304 28.79 8.83 9.20
CA ASP A 304 29.84 8.55 10.20
C ASP A 304 29.55 7.32 11.07
N HIS A 305 28.42 6.62 10.81
CA HIS A 305 28.09 5.39 11.53
C HIS A 305 29.09 4.27 11.22
N PRO A 306 29.56 3.49 12.24
CA PRO A 306 30.55 2.41 12.03
C PRO A 306 30.16 1.37 10.98
N ASP A 307 28.86 1.06 10.83
CA ASP A 307 28.37 0.05 9.90
C ASP A 307 27.95 0.65 8.52
N ILE A 308 28.33 1.90 8.19
CA ILE A 308 27.83 2.58 6.99
C ILE A 308 28.19 1.86 5.68
N GLU A 309 29.42 1.36 5.56
CA GLU A 309 29.86 0.64 4.35
C GLU A 309 29.05 -0.66 4.15
N GLU A 310 28.88 -1.45 5.23
CA GLU A 310 28.07 -2.68 5.20
C GLU A 310 26.60 -2.37 4.91
N TYR A 311 26.08 -1.22 5.36
CA TYR A 311 24.73 -0.76 5.08
C TYR A 311 24.54 -0.38 3.60
N ILE A 312 25.49 0.32 2.98
CA ILE A 312 25.46 0.70 1.56
C ILE A 312 25.46 -0.56 0.69
N ASP A 313 26.30 -1.54 1.01
CA ASP A 313 26.48 -2.75 0.24
C ASP A 313 25.39 -3.82 0.51
N TRP A 314 24.55 -3.62 1.51
CA TRP A 314 23.58 -4.62 1.90
C TRP A 314 22.61 -5.00 0.77
N LYS A 315 21.96 -4.02 0.14
CA LYS A 315 20.97 -4.32 -0.90
C LYS A 315 21.57 -4.89 -2.19
N PRO A 316 22.66 -4.35 -2.76
CA PRO A 316 23.37 -4.99 -3.86
C PRO A 316 23.75 -6.43 -3.57
N SER A 317 24.30 -6.73 -2.40
CA SER A 317 24.69 -8.09 -2.02
C SER A 317 23.50 -9.05 -1.90
N GLU A 318 22.33 -8.59 -1.45
CA GLU A 318 21.12 -9.44 -1.42
C GLU A 318 20.58 -9.68 -2.85
N GLU A 319 20.65 -8.72 -3.75
CA GLU A 319 20.26 -8.87 -5.16
C GLU A 319 21.17 -9.83 -5.90
N GLU A 320 22.48 -9.76 -5.68
CA GLU A 320 23.45 -10.73 -6.24
C GLU A 320 23.16 -12.16 -5.78
N LYS A 321 22.87 -12.35 -4.48
CA LYS A 321 22.48 -13.66 -3.94
C LYS A 321 21.22 -14.20 -4.59
N VAL A 322 20.20 -13.36 -4.76
CA VAL A 322 18.94 -13.76 -5.43
C VAL A 322 19.21 -14.13 -6.88
N SER A 323 19.97 -13.33 -7.61
CA SER A 323 20.37 -13.62 -9.00
C SER A 323 21.09 -14.97 -9.11
N ALA A 324 22.06 -15.22 -8.24
CA ALA A 324 22.79 -16.50 -8.20
C ALA A 324 21.85 -17.68 -7.89
N LEU A 325 20.91 -17.51 -6.95
CA LEU A 325 19.93 -18.55 -6.62
C LEU A 325 18.95 -18.82 -7.78
N VAL A 326 18.49 -17.79 -8.50
CA VAL A 326 17.61 -17.92 -9.67
C VAL A 326 18.33 -18.66 -10.79
N ILE A 327 19.57 -18.27 -11.09
CA ILE A 327 20.39 -18.94 -12.11
C ILE A 327 20.62 -20.41 -11.72
N GLY A 328 21.03 -20.66 -10.47
CA GLY A 328 21.24 -22.02 -9.96
C GLY A 328 19.98 -22.87 -10.03
N SER A 329 18.83 -22.34 -9.63
CA SER A 329 17.53 -23.03 -9.72
C SER A 329 17.16 -23.37 -11.16
N THR A 330 17.37 -22.44 -12.09
CA THR A 330 17.10 -22.67 -13.52
C THR A 330 17.97 -23.76 -14.10
N ILE A 331 19.26 -23.79 -13.74
CA ILE A 331 20.20 -24.86 -14.17
C ILE A 331 19.76 -26.20 -13.59
N LEU A 332 19.47 -26.26 -12.30
CA LEU A 332 19.02 -27.48 -11.62
C LEU A 332 17.72 -28.01 -12.25
N GLN A 333 16.75 -27.16 -12.56
CA GLN A 333 15.50 -27.54 -13.22
C GLN A 333 15.76 -28.15 -14.60
N LYS A 334 16.56 -27.47 -15.43
CA LYS A 334 16.92 -27.95 -16.77
C LYS A 334 17.56 -29.34 -16.74
N HIS A 335 18.43 -29.59 -15.78
CA HIS A 335 19.06 -30.91 -15.65
C HIS A 335 18.12 -31.95 -15.05
N ALA A 336 17.23 -31.55 -14.13
CA ALA A 336 16.21 -32.46 -13.61
C ALA A 336 15.28 -32.92 -14.73
N ASP A 337 14.78 -32.00 -15.54
CA ASP A 337 13.93 -32.31 -16.69
C ASP A 337 14.63 -33.24 -17.70
N SER A 338 15.90 -32.95 -18.02
CA SER A 338 16.68 -33.77 -18.97
C SER A 338 16.93 -35.18 -18.43
N ILE A 339 17.20 -35.34 -17.14
CA ILE A 339 17.38 -36.67 -16.51
C ILE A 339 16.05 -37.43 -16.48
N MET A 340 14.97 -36.79 -16.06
CA MET A 340 13.63 -37.38 -16.05
C MET A 340 13.17 -37.80 -17.44
N GLU A 341 13.35 -36.94 -18.44
CA GLU A 341 13.04 -37.25 -19.85
C GLU A 341 13.82 -38.45 -20.32
N SER A 342 15.13 -38.52 -20.02
CA SER A 342 15.99 -39.67 -20.41
C SER A 342 15.56 -40.97 -19.74
N ILE A 343 14.99 -40.93 -18.55
CA ILE A 343 14.46 -42.10 -17.85
C ILE A 343 13.14 -42.55 -18.48
N TRP A 344 12.20 -41.63 -18.66
CA TRP A 344 10.85 -41.96 -19.08
C TRP A 344 10.69 -42.19 -20.59
N SER A 345 11.65 -41.72 -21.42
CA SER A 345 11.72 -42.02 -22.87
C SER A 345 12.44 -43.32 -23.19
N PHE A 346 12.97 -44.05 -22.22
CA PHE A 346 13.66 -45.31 -22.45
C PHE A 346 12.64 -46.44 -22.72
N ASP A 347 12.82 -47.15 -23.81
CA ASP A 347 11.84 -48.10 -24.36
C ASP A 347 11.54 -49.33 -23.49
N SER A 348 12.43 -49.67 -22.54
CA SER A 348 12.28 -50.81 -21.65
C SER A 348 12.14 -50.39 -20.20
N ASP A 349 11.29 -51.10 -19.45
CA ASP A 349 11.20 -50.92 -17.99
C ASP A 349 12.42 -51.50 -17.27
N GLU A 350 13.01 -52.56 -17.85
CA GLU A 350 14.22 -53.18 -17.32
C GLU A 350 15.48 -52.34 -17.66
N GLY A 351 16.19 -51.89 -16.63
CA GLY A 351 17.39 -51.07 -16.78
C GLY A 351 17.17 -49.58 -17.04
N ARG A 352 15.92 -49.10 -17.01
CA ARG A 352 15.56 -47.70 -17.22
C ARG A 352 16.32 -46.74 -16.30
N PHE A 353 16.50 -47.11 -15.05
CA PHE A 353 17.18 -46.31 -14.01
C PHE A 353 18.68 -46.62 -13.92
N ASP A 354 19.18 -47.64 -14.64
CA ASP A 354 20.60 -47.97 -14.64
C ASP A 354 21.37 -47.24 -15.75
N GLN A 355 22.28 -46.35 -15.35
CA GLN A 355 23.15 -45.61 -16.28
C GLN A 355 24.04 -46.49 -17.17
N LYS A 356 24.22 -47.75 -16.84
CA LYS A 356 24.96 -48.71 -17.69
C LYS A 356 24.12 -49.17 -18.88
N THR A 357 22.83 -49.32 -18.66
CA THR A 357 21.86 -49.79 -19.65
C THR A 357 21.23 -48.63 -20.40
N ASN A 358 20.82 -47.58 -19.69
CA ASN A 358 20.27 -46.37 -20.28
C ASN A 358 21.37 -45.37 -20.64
N SER A 359 21.79 -45.36 -21.88
CA SER A 359 22.84 -44.46 -22.39
C SER A 359 22.40 -42.98 -22.39
N GLY A 360 21.09 -42.71 -22.53
CA GLY A 360 20.50 -41.35 -22.44
C GLY A 360 20.64 -40.77 -21.03
N LEU A 361 20.27 -41.58 -20.03
CA LEU A 361 20.42 -41.21 -18.62
C LEU A 361 21.90 -40.92 -18.28
N ARG A 362 22.81 -41.80 -18.72
CA ARG A 362 24.25 -41.60 -18.51
C ARG A 362 24.73 -40.27 -19.08
N LYS A 363 24.32 -39.93 -20.30
CA LYS A 363 24.70 -38.66 -20.95
C LYS A 363 24.16 -37.46 -20.19
N ALA A 364 22.89 -37.52 -19.77
CA ALA A 364 22.25 -36.45 -18.99
C ALA A 364 22.94 -36.26 -17.64
N MET A 365 23.27 -37.35 -16.92
CA MET A 365 23.97 -37.28 -15.63
C MET A 365 25.39 -36.70 -15.79
N VAL A 366 26.14 -37.14 -16.80
CA VAL A 366 27.52 -36.63 -17.06
C VAL A 366 27.48 -35.14 -17.38
N LYS A 367 26.50 -34.71 -18.18
CA LYS A 367 26.30 -33.27 -18.47
C LYS A 367 25.96 -32.49 -17.23
N ALA A 368 25.07 -32.98 -16.37
CA ALA A 368 24.72 -32.34 -15.11
C ALA A 368 25.95 -32.19 -14.19
N ILE A 369 26.81 -33.23 -14.12
CA ILE A 369 28.05 -33.17 -13.32
C ILE A 369 29.02 -32.12 -13.91
N HIS A 370 29.15 -32.07 -15.23
CA HIS A 370 30.00 -31.09 -15.93
C HIS A 370 29.53 -29.67 -15.64
N ASP A 371 28.21 -29.44 -15.58
CA ASP A 371 27.60 -28.15 -15.29
C ASP A 371 27.48 -27.91 -13.76
N SER A 372 28.27 -28.62 -12.96
CA SER A 372 28.43 -28.47 -11.51
C SER A 372 27.15 -28.75 -10.67
N VAL A 373 26.23 -29.56 -11.19
CA VAL A 373 25.07 -30.03 -10.39
C VAL A 373 25.58 -31.03 -9.33
N PRO A 374 25.21 -30.82 -8.04
CA PRO A 374 25.64 -31.71 -6.97
C PRO A 374 25.20 -33.16 -7.21
N GLN A 375 26.06 -34.11 -7.00
CA GLN A 375 25.76 -35.55 -7.19
C GLN A 375 24.60 -36.02 -6.34
N ALA A 376 24.46 -35.50 -5.12
CA ALA A 376 23.34 -35.80 -4.24
C ALA A 376 22.00 -35.37 -4.87
N HIS A 377 21.98 -34.25 -5.62
CA HIS A 377 20.81 -33.80 -6.33
C HIS A 377 20.47 -34.69 -7.52
N ILE A 378 21.47 -35.07 -8.30
CA ILE A 378 21.31 -36.01 -9.41
C ILE A 378 20.75 -37.34 -8.93
N LYS A 379 21.31 -37.89 -7.83
CA LYS A 379 20.80 -39.11 -7.22
C LYS A 379 19.34 -38.95 -6.77
N ARG A 380 18.98 -37.84 -6.11
CA ARG A 380 17.61 -37.57 -5.70
C ARG A 380 16.62 -37.57 -6.88
N ILE A 381 17.02 -37.06 -8.04
CA ILE A 381 16.15 -37.06 -9.23
C ILE A 381 15.88 -38.51 -9.68
N VAL A 382 16.92 -39.37 -9.70
CA VAL A 382 16.75 -40.78 -10.05
C VAL A 382 15.92 -41.54 -9.03
N ASP A 383 16.18 -41.32 -7.73
CA ASP A 383 15.39 -41.91 -6.62
C ASP A 383 13.89 -41.55 -6.71
N LEU A 384 13.57 -40.30 -7.10
CA LEU A 384 12.20 -39.88 -7.34
C LEU A 384 11.56 -40.54 -8.56
N ALA A 385 12.32 -40.67 -9.64
CA ALA A 385 11.85 -41.38 -10.83
C ALA A 385 11.58 -42.86 -10.53
N GLU A 386 12.43 -43.56 -9.73
CA GLU A 386 12.19 -44.93 -9.26
C GLU A 386 10.88 -45.06 -8.43
N GLN A 387 10.46 -44.01 -7.73
CA GLN A 387 9.20 -43.92 -7.03
C GLN A 387 8.01 -43.60 -7.94
N GLY A 388 8.22 -43.45 -9.24
CA GLY A 388 7.17 -43.22 -10.24
C GLY A 388 6.91 -41.75 -10.57
N TRP A 389 7.71 -40.83 -10.05
CA TRP A 389 7.57 -39.39 -10.38
C TRP A 389 8.08 -39.14 -11.81
N LYS A 390 7.27 -38.40 -12.60
CA LYS A 390 7.59 -38.07 -14.01
C LYS A 390 8.16 -36.67 -14.17
N GLY A 391 8.23 -35.87 -13.12
CA GLY A 391 8.82 -34.56 -13.10
C GLY A 391 9.18 -34.15 -11.66
N MET A 392 10.06 -33.22 -11.53
CA MET A 392 10.46 -32.62 -10.27
C MET A 392 10.50 -31.11 -10.49
N GLU A 393 9.71 -30.37 -9.73
CA GLU A 393 9.88 -28.91 -9.68
C GLU A 393 11.07 -28.60 -8.76
N SER A 394 12.10 -27.97 -9.31
CA SER A 394 13.09 -27.28 -8.51
C SER A 394 12.36 -26.21 -7.71
N VAL A 395 12.65 -26.10 -6.41
CA VAL A 395 12.04 -25.07 -5.55
C VAL A 395 12.24 -23.73 -6.26
N SER A 396 11.14 -23.22 -6.82
CA SER A 396 11.15 -21.93 -7.49
C SER A 396 11.32 -20.87 -6.40
N TYR A 397 12.47 -20.21 -6.36
CA TYR A 397 12.70 -19.03 -5.53
C TYR A 397 11.82 -17.82 -5.96
N THR A 398 10.92 -18.01 -6.91
CA THR A 398 9.94 -16.99 -7.29
C THR A 398 9.02 -16.58 -6.13
N HIS A 399 8.93 -17.36 -5.05
CA HIS A 399 8.24 -16.99 -3.82
C HIS A 399 9.12 -16.21 -2.81
N LEU A 400 10.42 -16.14 -3.04
CA LEU A 400 11.33 -15.22 -2.36
C LEU A 400 11.45 -13.92 -3.19
N THR A 401 10.32 -13.38 -3.63
CA THR A 401 10.33 -12.00 -4.08
C THR A 401 10.72 -11.15 -2.88
N LEU A 402 11.95 -10.67 -2.91
CA LEU A 402 12.33 -9.50 -2.13
C LEU A 402 11.26 -8.45 -2.39
N PRO A 403 10.76 -7.74 -1.37
CA PRO A 403 9.92 -6.60 -1.61
C PRO A 403 10.67 -5.72 -2.60
N THR A 404 10.08 -5.52 -3.77
CA THR A 404 10.69 -4.75 -4.86
C THR A 404 10.84 -3.34 -4.32
N ILE A 405 12.07 -2.99 -3.91
CA ILE A 405 12.40 -1.64 -3.51
C ILE A 405 12.59 -0.90 -4.82
N TYR A 406 11.56 -0.17 -5.23
CA TYR A 406 11.78 0.88 -6.20
C TYR A 406 12.57 1.97 -5.49
N SER A 407 13.86 2.06 -5.79
CA SER A 407 14.61 3.27 -5.56
C SER A 407 13.97 4.37 -6.42
N VAL A 408 13.51 5.41 -5.78
CA VAL A 408 13.18 6.68 -6.42
C VAL A 408 14.45 7.46 -6.64
#